data_5c7a613d14b3c5ba0de8f86c57948f94
#
_entry.id   5c7a613d14b3c5ba0de8f86c57948f94
#
_cell.length_a   1.000
_cell.length_b   1.000
_cell.length_c   1.000
_cell.angle_alpha   90.00
_cell.angle_beta   90.00
_cell.angle_gamma   90.00
#
_symmetry.space_group_name_H-M   'P 1'
#
loop_
_entity.id
_entity.type
_entity.pdbx_description
1 polymer ?
#
loop_
_entity_poly.entity_id
_entity_poly.type
_entity_poly.pdbx_seq_one_letter_code
_entity_poly.pdbx_strand_id
1 'polypeptide(L)'
;DLIPILSQLLHRFRCRYCKVRYPFWYAFFELGSGLLFLAFSWKILTLSQVILITAGLTLGIYDFRHQEYPLIVWLIFHLILMICSSWNLIMVFFLVLGIISHVIDIRIGAGDFLFLSSCSLVFTLTEILILIQFASTTGILVFLLLKKKERLPFVPFLLLATCVIIFGKPLLLG
;
A
#
# COMPACT_ATOMS: atom_id res chain seq x y z
N ASP A 1 -18.02 -19.18 -11.13
CA ASP A 1 -16.63 -18.72 -10.95
C ASP A 1 -16.43 -17.25 -11.35
N LEU A 2 -17.50 -16.56 -11.81
CA LEU A 2 -17.43 -15.15 -12.27
C LEU A 2 -17.62 -14.13 -11.14
N ILE A 3 -18.17 -14.54 -10.00
CA ILE A 3 -18.31 -13.65 -8.83
C ILE A 3 -17.23 -14.03 -7.83
N PRO A 4 -16.21 -13.16 -7.61
CA PRO A 4 -15.03 -13.53 -6.86
C PRO A 4 -15.36 -14.13 -5.49
N ILE A 5 -15.65 -13.38 -4.49
CA ILE A 5 -15.84 -13.82 -3.10
C ILE A 5 -16.91 -14.91 -2.94
N LEU A 6 -18.04 -14.81 -3.66
CA LEU A 6 -19.13 -15.79 -3.61
C LEU A 6 -18.69 -17.17 -4.12
N SER A 7 -17.92 -17.21 -5.19
CA SER A 7 -17.36 -18.43 -5.75
C SER A 7 -16.41 -19.12 -4.76
N GLN A 8 -15.57 -18.35 -4.06
CA GLN A 8 -14.64 -18.90 -3.06
C GLN A 8 -15.37 -19.46 -1.85
N LEU A 9 -16.41 -18.79 -1.37
CA LEU A 9 -17.25 -19.25 -0.26
C LEU A 9 -18.04 -20.54 -0.62
N LEU A 10 -18.68 -20.56 -1.79
CA LEU A 10 -19.48 -21.70 -2.26
C LEU A 10 -18.62 -22.95 -2.50
N HIS A 11 -17.39 -22.78 -2.99
CA HIS A 11 -16.47 -23.89 -3.25
C HIS A 11 -15.48 -24.17 -2.11
N ARG A 12 -15.72 -23.62 -0.90
CA ARG A 12 -14.87 -23.80 0.29
C ARG A 12 -13.40 -23.56 0.00
N PHE A 13 -13.08 -22.45 -0.69
CA PHE A 13 -11.73 -22.06 -1.08
C PHE A 13 -10.98 -23.10 -1.94
N ARG A 14 -11.71 -23.88 -2.74
CA ARG A 14 -11.15 -24.85 -3.67
C ARG A 14 -11.56 -24.54 -5.11
N CYS A 15 -10.62 -24.71 -6.04
CA CYS A 15 -10.93 -24.60 -7.47
C CYS A 15 -11.98 -25.65 -7.87
N ARG A 16 -12.98 -25.26 -8.65
CA ARG A 16 -14.01 -26.16 -9.13
C ARG A 16 -13.46 -27.27 -10.02
N TYR A 17 -12.43 -26.98 -10.82
CA TYR A 17 -11.84 -27.90 -11.78
C TYR A 17 -10.68 -28.73 -11.21
N CYS A 18 -9.66 -28.07 -10.63
CA CYS A 18 -8.45 -28.75 -10.16
C CYS A 18 -8.43 -29.03 -8.65
N LYS A 19 -9.46 -28.62 -7.89
CA LYS A 19 -9.63 -28.78 -6.44
C LYS A 19 -8.47 -28.23 -5.59
N VAL A 20 -7.53 -27.49 -6.18
CA VAL A 20 -6.44 -26.82 -5.46
C VAL A 20 -7.04 -25.79 -4.52
N ARG A 21 -6.50 -25.70 -3.30
CA ARG A 21 -6.91 -24.69 -2.31
C ARG A 21 -6.35 -23.31 -2.67
N TYR A 22 -7.23 -22.32 -2.76
CA TYR A 22 -6.81 -20.92 -2.84
C TYR A 22 -6.39 -20.43 -1.46
N PRO A 23 -5.28 -19.69 -1.34
CA PRO A 23 -4.90 -19.08 -0.07
C PRO A 23 -5.91 -18.00 0.32
N PHE A 24 -6.20 -17.93 1.61
CA PHE A 24 -7.27 -17.10 2.18
C PHE A 24 -7.10 -15.59 1.88
N TRP A 25 -5.87 -15.13 1.71
CA TRP A 25 -5.56 -13.72 1.42
C TRP A 25 -6.06 -13.24 0.05
N TYR A 26 -6.34 -14.13 -0.92
CA TYR A 26 -6.99 -13.75 -2.18
C TYR A 26 -8.37 -13.15 -1.94
N ALA A 27 -9.16 -13.73 -1.04
CA ALA A 27 -10.48 -13.21 -0.70
C ALA A 27 -10.40 -11.81 -0.08
N PHE A 28 -9.39 -11.57 0.77
CA PHE A 28 -9.15 -10.24 1.34
C PHE A 28 -8.76 -9.21 0.28
N PHE A 29 -7.93 -9.59 -0.67
CA PHE A 29 -7.55 -8.70 -1.77
C PHE A 29 -8.73 -8.36 -2.67
N GLU A 30 -9.54 -9.35 -3.03
CA GLU A 30 -10.75 -9.15 -3.83
C GLU A 30 -11.78 -8.29 -3.10
N LEU A 31 -12.01 -8.56 -1.80
CA LEU A 31 -12.89 -7.77 -0.96
C LEU A 31 -12.39 -6.32 -0.84
N GLY A 32 -11.12 -6.14 -0.53
CA GLY A 32 -10.50 -4.84 -0.40
C GLY A 32 -10.59 -4.03 -1.69
N SER A 33 -10.29 -4.64 -2.83
CA SER A 33 -10.42 -3.99 -4.13
C SER A 33 -11.87 -3.63 -4.45
N GLY A 34 -12.82 -4.52 -4.17
CA GLY A 34 -14.25 -4.25 -4.36
C GLY A 34 -14.74 -3.09 -3.50
N LEU A 35 -14.34 -3.03 -2.22
CA LEU A 35 -14.68 -1.94 -1.30
C LEU A 35 -14.07 -0.60 -1.74
N LEU A 36 -12.85 -0.61 -2.28
CA LEU A 36 -12.20 0.59 -2.81
C LEU A 36 -12.98 1.18 -3.98
N PHE A 37 -13.39 0.34 -4.94
CA PHE A 37 -14.20 0.80 -6.08
C PHE A 37 -15.59 1.27 -5.65
N LEU A 38 -16.18 0.63 -4.64
CA LEU A 38 -17.45 1.06 -4.07
C LEU A 38 -17.33 2.44 -3.41
N ALA A 39 -16.28 2.64 -2.60
CA ALA A 39 -15.99 3.92 -1.95
C ALA A 39 -15.70 5.03 -2.98
N PHE A 40 -15.03 4.70 -4.08
CA PHE A 40 -14.83 5.62 -5.20
C PHE A 40 -16.16 5.98 -5.88
N SER A 41 -17.02 5.00 -6.14
CA SER A 41 -18.32 5.21 -6.76
C SER A 41 -19.22 6.12 -5.90
N TRP A 42 -19.15 6.01 -4.59
CA TRP A 42 -19.81 6.90 -3.62
C TRP A 42 -19.13 8.25 -3.40
N LYS A 43 -18.08 8.54 -4.17
CA LYS A 43 -17.28 9.79 -4.06
C LYS A 43 -16.64 10.01 -2.68
N ILE A 44 -16.48 8.96 -1.90
CA ILE A 44 -15.74 8.99 -0.62
C ILE A 44 -14.25 9.11 -0.87
N LEU A 45 -13.75 8.48 -1.96
CA LEU A 45 -12.34 8.50 -2.36
C LEU A 45 -12.16 9.25 -3.67
N THR A 46 -11.05 9.98 -3.78
CA THR A 46 -10.60 10.58 -5.04
C THR A 46 -9.89 9.52 -5.90
N LEU A 47 -9.79 9.76 -7.20
CA LEU A 47 -9.08 8.86 -8.12
C LEU A 47 -7.63 8.64 -7.68
N SER A 48 -6.92 9.69 -7.29
CA SER A 48 -5.53 9.61 -6.83
C SER A 48 -5.40 8.73 -5.58
N GLN A 49 -6.35 8.81 -4.64
CA GLN A 49 -6.37 7.96 -3.44
C GLN A 49 -6.59 6.49 -3.78
N VAL A 50 -7.50 6.19 -4.72
CA VAL A 50 -7.74 4.81 -5.18
C VAL A 50 -6.50 4.23 -5.83
N ILE A 51 -5.85 4.99 -6.71
CA ILE A 51 -4.60 4.57 -7.38
C ILE A 51 -3.51 4.32 -6.33
N LEU A 52 -3.35 5.23 -5.37
CA LEU A 52 -2.33 5.10 -4.31
C LEU A 52 -2.57 3.87 -3.43
N ILE A 53 -3.82 3.62 -3.00
CA ILE A 53 -4.14 2.43 -2.18
C ILE A 53 -3.94 1.15 -2.99
N THR A 54 -4.35 1.13 -4.26
CA THR A 54 -4.14 -0.03 -5.13
C THR A 54 -2.66 -0.32 -5.35
N ALA A 55 -1.84 0.72 -5.57
CA ALA A 55 -0.39 0.61 -5.62
C ALA A 55 0.18 0.04 -4.32
N GLY A 56 -0.23 0.59 -3.18
CA GLY A 56 0.20 0.14 -1.86
C GLY A 56 -0.19 -1.32 -1.57
N LEU A 57 -1.39 -1.75 -1.95
CA LEU A 57 -1.83 -3.15 -1.84
C LEU A 57 -0.94 -4.08 -2.67
N THR A 58 -0.67 -3.70 -3.92
CA THR A 58 0.14 -4.51 -4.83
C THR A 58 1.58 -4.61 -4.35
N LEU A 59 2.19 -3.47 -4.03
CA LEU A 59 3.58 -3.38 -3.55
C LEU A 59 3.73 -4.01 -2.16
N GLY A 60 2.76 -3.80 -1.27
CA GLY A 60 2.77 -4.37 0.08
C GLY A 60 2.69 -5.89 0.09
N ILE A 61 1.89 -6.50 -0.79
CA ILE A 61 1.85 -7.96 -0.93
C ILE A 61 3.18 -8.50 -1.46
N TYR A 62 3.78 -7.79 -2.41
CA TYR A 62 5.06 -8.18 -2.99
C TYR A 62 6.18 -8.09 -1.96
N ASP A 63 6.26 -6.99 -1.21
CA ASP A 63 7.20 -6.78 -0.11
C ASP A 63 7.02 -7.82 1.00
N PHE A 64 5.77 -8.14 1.36
CA PHE A 64 5.47 -9.15 2.39
C PHE A 64 5.91 -10.57 1.99
N ARG A 65 5.85 -10.92 0.70
CA ARG A 65 6.15 -12.26 0.22
C ARG A 65 7.59 -12.48 -0.17
N HIS A 66 8.15 -11.50 -0.87
CA HIS A 66 9.45 -11.63 -1.53
C HIS A 66 10.53 -10.77 -0.89
N GLN A 67 10.14 -9.82 0.00
CA GLN A 67 11.05 -8.81 0.55
C GLN A 67 11.81 -8.06 -0.55
N GLU A 68 11.18 -7.95 -1.73
CA GLU A 68 11.69 -7.27 -2.91
C GLU A 68 10.68 -6.19 -3.31
N TYR A 69 11.19 -5.11 -3.90
CA TYR A 69 10.36 -4.00 -4.35
C TYR A 69 10.32 -3.98 -5.88
N PRO A 70 9.17 -4.29 -6.52
CA PRO A 70 9.06 -4.33 -7.97
C PRO A 70 9.04 -2.91 -8.56
N LEU A 71 10.21 -2.37 -8.88
CA LEU A 71 10.41 -1.00 -9.38
C LEU A 71 9.52 -0.67 -10.59
N ILE A 72 9.35 -1.60 -11.53
CA ILE A 72 8.53 -1.39 -12.74
C ILE A 72 7.06 -1.16 -12.35
N VAL A 73 6.53 -1.95 -11.43
CA VAL A 73 5.15 -1.82 -10.96
C VAL A 73 4.96 -0.47 -10.27
N TRP A 74 5.89 -0.13 -9.36
CA TRP A 74 5.87 1.18 -8.71
C TRP A 74 5.92 2.33 -9.72
N LEU A 75 6.82 2.25 -10.71
CA LEU A 75 6.99 3.31 -11.71
C LEU A 75 5.69 3.56 -12.50
N ILE A 76 4.99 2.50 -12.90
CA ILE A 76 3.71 2.62 -13.61
C ILE A 76 2.69 3.38 -12.76
N PHE A 77 2.49 2.96 -11.50
CA PHE A 77 1.55 3.63 -10.59
C PHE A 77 1.97 5.06 -10.29
N HIS A 78 3.27 5.32 -10.09
CA HIS A 78 3.80 6.65 -9.83
C HIS A 78 3.57 7.61 -11.01
N LEU A 79 3.82 7.16 -12.24
CA LEU A 79 3.55 7.95 -13.45
C LEU A 79 2.06 8.27 -13.61
N ILE A 80 1.18 7.30 -13.34
CA ILE A 80 -0.27 7.54 -13.36
C ILE A 80 -0.66 8.58 -12.31
N LEU A 81 -0.12 8.49 -11.09
CA LEU A 81 -0.33 9.48 -10.04
C LEU A 81 0.16 10.87 -10.42
N MET A 82 1.32 10.98 -11.08
CA MET A 82 1.87 12.25 -11.58
C MET A 82 0.95 12.92 -12.62
N ILE A 83 0.24 12.13 -13.42
CA ILE A 83 -0.74 12.65 -14.39
C ILE A 83 -2.00 13.16 -13.66
N CYS A 84 -2.41 12.49 -12.59
CA CYS A 84 -3.62 12.80 -11.83
C CYS A 84 -3.43 13.87 -10.75
N SER A 85 -2.19 14.21 -10.40
CA SER A 85 -1.84 15.09 -9.29
C SER A 85 -0.79 16.11 -9.70
N SER A 86 -0.70 17.21 -8.98
CA SER A 86 0.32 18.24 -9.23
C SER A 86 1.67 17.85 -8.62
N TRP A 87 2.73 18.24 -9.28
CA TRP A 87 4.10 18.06 -8.80
C TRP A 87 4.35 18.87 -7.53
N ASN A 88 5.14 18.30 -6.62
CA ASN A 88 5.58 19.00 -5.43
C ASN A 88 7.05 18.68 -5.10
N LEU A 89 7.69 19.58 -4.37
CA LEU A 89 9.09 19.44 -3.99
C LEU A 89 9.32 18.24 -3.06
N ILE A 90 8.32 17.88 -2.27
CA ILE A 90 8.36 16.76 -1.31
C ILE A 90 8.48 15.44 -2.05
N MET A 91 7.78 15.29 -3.18
CA MET A 91 7.87 14.13 -4.07
C MET A 91 9.31 13.95 -4.57
N VAL A 92 9.92 15.03 -5.07
CA VAL A 92 11.30 14.99 -5.56
C VAL A 92 12.27 14.65 -4.43
N PHE A 93 12.07 15.21 -3.24
CA PHE A 93 12.90 14.93 -2.06
C PHE A 93 12.90 13.43 -1.71
N PHE A 94 11.73 12.80 -1.60
CA PHE A 94 11.64 11.37 -1.31
C PHE A 94 12.16 10.50 -2.45
N LEU A 95 11.98 10.92 -3.70
CA LEU A 95 12.52 10.22 -4.86
C LEU A 95 14.06 10.22 -4.83
N VAL A 96 14.68 11.36 -4.56
CA VAL A 96 16.13 11.47 -4.41
C VAL A 96 16.64 10.60 -3.26
N LEU A 97 15.96 10.60 -2.10
CA LEU A 97 16.28 9.72 -0.98
C LEU A 97 16.20 8.24 -1.37
N GLY A 98 15.21 7.85 -2.15
CA GLY A 98 15.09 6.48 -2.66
C GLY A 98 16.26 6.08 -3.54
N ILE A 99 16.69 6.97 -4.44
CA ILE A 99 17.87 6.74 -5.29
C ILE A 99 19.15 6.65 -4.44
N ILE A 100 19.33 7.57 -3.50
CA ILE A 100 20.48 7.57 -2.59
C ILE A 100 20.51 6.29 -1.76
N SER A 101 19.39 5.87 -1.20
CA SER A 101 19.28 4.64 -0.42
C SER A 101 19.62 3.39 -1.23
N HIS A 102 19.30 3.40 -2.53
CA HIS A 102 19.67 2.30 -3.43
C HIS A 102 21.18 2.24 -3.70
N VAL A 103 21.84 3.41 -3.82
CA VAL A 103 23.26 3.50 -4.16
C VAL A 103 24.16 3.27 -2.95
N ILE A 104 23.77 3.78 -1.76
CA ILE A 104 24.67 3.83 -0.55
C ILE A 104 24.38 2.68 0.43
N ASP A 105 23.39 1.82 0.20
CA ASP A 105 22.99 0.72 1.09
C ASP A 105 22.80 1.17 2.57
N ILE A 106 21.93 2.16 2.76
CA ILE A 106 21.67 2.80 4.07
C ILE A 106 20.90 1.86 5.04
N ARG A 107 20.72 0.58 4.73
CA ARG A 107 19.89 -0.39 5.48
C ARG A 107 18.39 -0.03 5.60
N ILE A 108 17.96 1.06 5.00
CA ILE A 108 16.55 1.44 4.84
C ILE A 108 16.15 1.07 3.42
N GLY A 109 15.01 0.41 3.25
CA GLY A 109 14.54 -0.03 1.94
C GLY A 109 14.32 1.16 0.99
N ALA A 110 15.00 1.16 -0.16
CA ALA A 110 14.76 2.18 -1.19
C ALA A 110 13.28 2.25 -1.58
N GLY A 111 12.58 1.12 -1.56
CA GLY A 111 11.15 1.00 -1.85
C GLY A 111 10.27 1.83 -0.91
N ASP A 112 10.65 1.98 0.36
CA ASP A 112 9.91 2.77 1.34
C ASP A 112 9.89 4.26 0.95
N PHE A 113 11.05 4.79 0.55
CA PHE A 113 11.17 6.17 0.07
C PHE A 113 10.44 6.38 -1.26
N LEU A 114 10.50 5.40 -2.16
CA LEU A 114 9.77 5.45 -3.42
C LEU A 114 8.25 5.44 -3.20
N PHE A 115 7.77 4.66 -2.25
CA PHE A 115 6.36 4.69 -1.88
C PHE A 115 5.96 6.02 -1.23
N LEU A 116 6.79 6.57 -0.35
CA LEU A 116 6.59 7.91 0.24
C LEU A 116 6.58 9.03 -0.81
N SER A 117 7.40 8.90 -1.87
CA SER A 117 7.34 9.80 -3.02
C SER A 117 5.98 9.76 -3.71
N SER A 118 5.36 8.58 -3.83
CA SER A 118 4.00 8.47 -4.38
C SER A 118 2.94 9.02 -3.41
N CYS A 119 3.10 8.81 -2.11
CA CYS A 119 2.22 9.38 -1.09
C CYS A 119 2.22 10.91 -1.12
N SER A 120 3.38 11.54 -1.39
CA SER A 120 3.50 12.99 -1.42
C SER A 120 2.73 13.68 -2.56
N LEU A 121 2.33 12.92 -3.59
CA LEU A 121 1.45 13.42 -4.65
C LEU A 121 -0.02 13.55 -4.19
N VAL A 122 -0.38 12.89 -3.08
CA VAL A 122 -1.76 12.83 -2.57
C VAL A 122 -1.91 13.54 -1.23
N PHE A 123 -0.84 13.59 -0.43
CA PHE A 123 -0.83 14.09 0.93
C PHE A 123 0.03 15.34 1.10
N THR A 124 -0.34 16.16 2.07
CA THR A 124 0.47 17.29 2.53
C THR A 124 1.66 16.81 3.37
N LEU A 125 2.66 17.67 3.57
CA LEU A 125 3.84 17.34 4.38
C LEU A 125 3.46 16.88 5.80
N THR A 126 2.50 17.56 6.44
CA THR A 126 2.03 17.20 7.78
C THR A 126 1.43 15.81 7.81
N GLU A 127 0.60 15.48 6.80
CA GLU A 127 0.00 14.15 6.68
C GLU A 127 1.06 13.05 6.45
N ILE A 128 2.09 13.35 5.66
CA ILE A 128 3.21 12.41 5.43
C ILE A 128 4.00 12.16 6.73
N LEU A 129 4.24 13.20 7.52
CA LEU A 129 4.93 13.05 8.82
C LEU A 129 4.11 12.17 9.77
N ILE A 130 2.79 12.39 9.85
CA ILE A 130 1.88 11.55 10.64
C ILE A 130 1.87 10.11 10.10
N LEU A 131 1.87 9.94 8.78
CA LEU A 131 1.92 8.63 8.12
C LEU A 131 3.19 7.86 8.51
N ILE A 132 4.35 8.49 8.42
CA ILE A 132 5.63 7.88 8.82
C ILE A 132 5.63 7.52 10.29
N GLN A 133 5.15 8.42 11.16
CA GLN A 133 5.08 8.19 12.60
C GLN A 133 4.16 7.00 12.92
N PHE A 134 2.97 6.94 12.31
CA PHE A 134 2.03 5.84 12.53
C PHE A 134 2.57 4.52 11.99
N ALA A 135 3.14 4.51 10.77
CA ALA A 135 3.75 3.32 10.19
C ALA A 135 4.92 2.79 11.03
N SER A 136 5.79 3.69 11.53
CA SER A 136 6.92 3.32 12.37
C SER A 136 6.48 2.76 13.72
N THR A 137 5.51 3.40 14.38
CA THR A 137 5.01 2.93 15.68
C THR A 137 4.33 1.56 15.55
N THR A 138 3.50 1.36 14.54
CA THR A 138 2.86 0.06 14.28
C THR A 138 3.87 -1.01 13.89
N GLY A 139 4.87 -0.69 13.07
CA GLY A 139 5.97 -1.58 12.71
C GLY A 139 6.78 -2.03 13.93
N ILE A 140 7.16 -1.10 14.82
CA ILE A 140 7.89 -1.40 16.06
C ILE A 140 7.03 -2.26 16.98
N LEU A 141 5.74 -1.94 17.14
CA LEU A 141 4.83 -2.72 17.96
C LEU A 141 4.73 -4.17 17.50
N VAL A 142 4.54 -4.37 16.19
CA VAL A 142 4.48 -5.72 15.59
C VAL A 142 5.81 -6.46 15.75
N PHE A 143 6.95 -5.77 15.57
CA PHE A 143 8.27 -6.35 15.77
C PHE A 143 8.46 -6.87 17.19
N LEU A 144 8.07 -6.09 18.20
CA LEU A 144 8.17 -6.46 19.61
C LEU A 144 7.23 -7.63 19.96
N LEU A 145 6.01 -7.64 19.41
CA LEU A 145 5.03 -8.70 19.67
C LEU A 145 5.41 -10.04 19.03
N LEU A 146 5.91 -10.01 17.81
CA LEU A 146 6.24 -11.24 17.08
C LEU A 146 7.60 -11.83 17.46
N LYS A 147 8.46 -11.08 18.19
CA LYS A 147 9.84 -11.49 18.55
C LYS A 147 10.64 -12.07 17.37
N LYS A 148 10.26 -11.70 16.15
CA LYS A 148 10.94 -12.16 14.93
C LYS A 148 12.28 -11.46 14.79
N LYS A 149 13.35 -12.22 14.52
CA LYS A 149 14.69 -11.69 14.19
C LYS A 149 14.85 -11.33 12.71
N GLU A 150 13.82 -11.57 11.90
CA GLU A 150 13.86 -11.35 10.45
C GLU A 150 13.45 -9.91 10.12
N ARG A 151 13.90 -9.43 8.94
CA ARG A 151 13.50 -8.12 8.41
C ARG A 151 11.98 -8.06 8.22
N LEU A 152 11.34 -7.05 8.79
CA LEU A 152 9.91 -6.81 8.60
C LEU A 152 9.71 -5.99 7.31
N PRO A 153 8.80 -6.41 6.44
CA PRO A 153 8.39 -5.59 5.30
C PRO A 153 7.72 -4.31 5.82
N PHE A 154 8.17 -3.14 5.37
CA PHE A 154 7.69 -1.86 5.91
C PHE A 154 6.56 -1.26 5.08
N VAL A 155 6.49 -1.55 3.77
CA VAL A 155 5.43 -1.07 2.87
C VAL A 155 4.01 -1.39 3.35
N PRO A 156 3.71 -2.58 3.92
CA PRO A 156 2.38 -2.86 4.49
C PRO A 156 1.98 -1.91 5.62
N PHE A 157 2.92 -1.47 6.45
CA PHE A 157 2.65 -0.50 7.52
C PHE A 157 2.42 0.91 6.97
N LEU A 158 3.16 1.29 5.94
CA LEU A 158 2.92 2.54 5.21
C LEU A 158 1.53 2.54 4.56
N LEU A 159 1.12 1.43 3.95
CA LEU A 159 -0.22 1.27 3.40
C LEU A 159 -1.30 1.39 4.47
N LEU A 160 -1.12 0.72 5.61
CA LEU A 160 -2.06 0.80 6.72
C LEU A 160 -2.20 2.24 7.22
N ALA A 161 -1.08 2.95 7.39
CA ALA A 161 -1.07 4.36 7.75
C ALA A 161 -1.77 5.24 6.71
N THR A 162 -1.55 4.98 5.43
CA THR A 162 -2.25 5.64 4.31
C THR A 162 -3.76 5.49 4.43
N CYS A 163 -4.23 4.27 4.67
CA CYS A 163 -5.66 4.00 4.86
C CYS A 163 -6.22 4.74 6.08
N VAL A 164 -5.50 4.70 7.21
CA VAL A 164 -5.93 5.41 8.44
C VAL A 164 -6.08 6.90 8.19
N ILE A 165 -5.15 7.53 7.48
CA ILE A 165 -5.25 8.97 7.18
C ILE A 165 -6.42 9.26 6.24
N ILE A 166 -6.58 8.49 5.17
CA ILE A 166 -7.63 8.71 4.19
C ILE A 166 -9.02 8.58 4.82
N PHE A 167 -9.26 7.51 5.58
CA PHE A 167 -10.56 7.24 6.20
C PHE A 167 -10.77 7.96 7.53
N GLY A 168 -9.69 8.36 8.22
CA GLY A 168 -9.76 9.13 9.45
C GLY A 168 -9.99 10.63 9.24
N LYS A 169 -9.59 11.18 8.08
CA LYS A 169 -9.73 12.61 7.77
C LYS A 169 -11.18 13.13 7.83
N PRO A 170 -12.19 12.43 7.29
CA PRO A 170 -13.58 12.85 7.43
C PRO A 170 -14.10 12.84 8.87
N LEU A 171 -13.55 11.97 9.72
CA LEU A 171 -13.94 11.84 11.12
C LEU A 171 -13.34 12.94 12.02
N LEU A 172 -12.19 13.51 11.60
CA LEU A 172 -11.46 14.53 12.37
C LEU A 172 -11.80 15.97 11.94
N LEU A 173 -12.38 16.15 10.75
CA LEU A 173 -12.68 17.45 10.15
C LEU A 173 -14.18 17.70 9.95
N GLY A 174 -15.04 16.72 10.26
CA GLY A 174 -16.49 16.85 10.33
C GLY A 174 -16.93 17.13 11.75
#